data_3e83c2c9f8984fbe7ba1c3b0b316498f
#
_entry.id   3e83c2c9f8984fbe7ba1c3b0b316498f
#
_cell.length_a   1.000
_cell.length_b   1.000
_cell.length_c   1.000
_cell.angle_alpha   90.00
_cell.angle_beta   90.00
_cell.angle_gamma   90.00
#
_symmetry.space_group_name_H-M   'P 1'
#
loop_
_entity.id
_entity.type
_entity.pdbx_description
1 polymer ?
#
loop_
_entity_poly.entity_id
_entity_poly.type
_entity_poly.pdbx_seq_one_letter_code
_entity_poly.pdbx_strand_id
1 'polypeptide(L)'
;GRFDRLVMIGQPDQEGREQILDIHTEDTPLAPDVSLREVAEITDGYVGSDLEGIAREAAIEALRDDDDAEEVEMKHFRRAMESVRPTINDDILAYYEDVREQFKGGGGESLRDTGGRIGFQ
;
A
#
# COMPACT_ATOMS: atom_id res chain seq x y z
N GLY A 1 -14.68 -14.55 -2.93
CA GLY A 1 -15.09 -14.15 -4.00
C GLY A 1 -14.65 -12.84 -4.57
N ARG A 2 -15.35 -12.47 -5.56
CA ARG A 2 -15.01 -11.30 -6.29
C ARG A 2 -15.26 -10.04 -5.50
N PHE A 3 -16.30 -10.03 -4.71
CA PHE A 3 -16.59 -8.90 -3.89
C PHE A 3 -15.55 -8.70 -2.83
N ASP A 4 -15.06 -9.79 -2.27
CA ASP A 4 -14.00 -9.69 -1.28
C ASP A 4 -12.80 -9.00 -1.88
N ARG A 5 -12.52 -9.32 -3.12
CA ARG A 5 -11.41 -8.71 -3.79
C ARG A 5 -11.63 -7.23 -4.02
N LEU A 6 -12.86 -6.84 -4.37
CA LEU A 6 -13.19 -5.46 -4.57
C LEU A 6 -13.10 -4.64 -3.30
N VAL A 7 -13.54 -5.22 -2.22
CA VAL A 7 -13.50 -4.54 -0.93
C VAL A 7 -12.07 -4.35 -0.47
N MET A 8 -11.23 -5.31 -0.76
CA MET A 8 -9.84 -5.25 -0.34
C MET A 8 -8.91 -4.70 -1.41
N ILE A 9 -9.49 -4.03 -2.39
CA ILE A 9 -8.74 -3.53 -3.46
C ILE A 9 -7.73 -2.53 -3.01
N GLY A 10 -6.76 -2.34 -3.01
CA GLY A 10 -5.79 -1.43 -2.48
C GLY A 10 -4.83 -2.10 -1.52
N GLN A 11 -5.13 -3.33 -1.15
CA GLN A 11 -4.29 -4.04 -0.20
C GLN A 11 -3.65 -5.25 -0.87
N PRO A 12 -2.53 -5.05 -1.56
CA PRO A 12 -1.88 -6.13 -2.30
C PRO A 12 -1.23 -7.14 -1.36
N ASP A 13 -1.04 -8.36 -1.87
CA ASP A 13 -0.30 -9.36 -1.12
C ASP A 13 1.20 -9.06 -1.24
N GLN A 14 2.02 -9.89 -0.62
CA GLN A 14 3.46 -9.65 -0.60
C GLN A 14 4.06 -9.59 -2.00
N GLU A 15 3.66 -10.48 -2.87
CA GLU A 15 4.18 -10.51 -4.24
C GLU A 15 3.74 -9.26 -4.99
N GLY A 16 2.50 -8.84 -4.78
CA GLY A 16 2.00 -7.60 -5.38
C GLY A 16 2.75 -6.39 -4.88
N ARG A 17 3.07 -6.38 -3.58
CA ARG A 17 3.83 -5.27 -3.02
C ARG A 17 5.23 -5.20 -3.62
N GLU A 18 5.86 -6.34 -3.80
CA GLU A 18 7.18 -6.39 -4.41
C GLU A 18 7.13 -5.85 -5.84
N GLN A 19 6.11 -6.22 -6.59
CA GLN A 19 5.96 -5.72 -7.96
C GLN A 19 5.73 -4.22 -7.99
N ILE A 20 4.93 -3.70 -7.08
CA ILE A 20 4.68 -2.28 -7.02
C ILE A 20 5.96 -1.53 -6.69
N LEU A 21 6.72 -2.03 -5.73
CA LEU A 21 7.99 -1.41 -5.38
C LEU A 21 8.96 -1.44 -6.55
N ASP A 22 8.97 -2.54 -7.29
CA ASP A 22 9.84 -2.67 -8.43
C ASP A 22 9.49 -1.62 -9.50
N ILE A 23 8.22 -1.43 -9.75
CA ILE A 23 7.78 -0.45 -10.72
C ILE A 23 8.20 0.96 -10.30
N HIS A 24 8.03 1.29 -9.04
CA HIS A 24 8.31 2.65 -8.58
C HIS A 24 9.80 2.91 -8.32
N THR A 25 10.64 1.91 -8.46
CA THR A 25 12.09 2.08 -8.32
C THR A 25 12.82 1.77 -9.60
N GLU A 26 12.10 1.68 -10.72
CA GLU A 26 12.74 1.35 -12.01
C GLU A 26 13.84 2.33 -12.38
N ASP A 27 13.62 3.60 -12.11
CA ASP A 27 14.59 4.63 -12.45
C ASP A 27 15.46 5.02 -11.27
N THR A 28 15.40 4.29 -10.19
CA THR A 28 16.12 4.61 -8.96
C THR A 28 17.22 3.59 -8.75
N PRO A 29 18.48 4.01 -8.73
CA PRO A 29 19.57 3.07 -8.48
C PRO A 29 19.48 2.54 -7.06
N LEU A 30 19.49 1.23 -6.90
CA LEU A 30 19.40 0.60 -5.59
C LEU A 30 20.73 -0.03 -5.25
N ALA A 31 21.14 0.14 -4.00
CA ALA A 31 22.38 -0.46 -3.51
C ALA A 31 22.25 -1.98 -3.48
N PRO A 32 23.38 -2.69 -3.51
CA PRO A 32 23.33 -4.16 -3.48
C PRO A 32 22.66 -4.74 -2.25
N ASP A 33 22.58 -3.99 -1.15
CA ASP A 33 21.97 -4.50 0.07
C ASP A 33 20.44 -4.36 0.05
N VAL A 34 19.87 -3.72 -0.97
CA VAL A 34 18.43 -3.54 -1.04
C VAL A 34 17.77 -4.79 -1.61
N SER A 35 16.80 -5.30 -0.88
CA SER A 35 15.99 -6.41 -1.34
C SER A 35 14.55 -5.93 -1.33
N LEU A 36 13.96 -5.75 -2.51
CA LEU A 36 12.56 -5.34 -2.58
C LEU A 36 11.65 -6.41 -2.03
N ARG A 37 12.10 -7.66 -2.08
CA ARG A 37 11.35 -8.75 -1.49
C ARG A 37 11.27 -8.57 0.02
N GLU A 38 12.38 -8.19 0.64
CA GLU A 38 12.40 -7.94 2.08
C GLU A 38 11.53 -6.75 2.42
N VAL A 39 11.59 -5.69 1.62
CA VAL A 39 10.74 -4.52 1.85
C VAL A 39 9.29 -4.93 1.74
N ALA A 40 8.95 -5.80 0.78
CA ALA A 40 7.58 -6.28 0.64
C ALA A 40 7.15 -7.09 1.85
N GLU A 41 8.07 -7.83 2.46
CA GLU A 41 7.75 -8.62 3.63
C GLU A 41 7.37 -7.75 4.82
N ILE A 42 8.04 -6.62 4.97
CA ILE A 42 7.83 -5.78 6.14
C ILE A 42 6.81 -4.67 5.90
N THR A 43 6.16 -4.64 4.75
CA THR A 43 5.14 -3.64 4.44
C THR A 43 3.76 -4.25 4.39
N ASP A 44 3.52 -5.27 5.20
CA ASP A 44 2.21 -5.89 5.26
C ASP A 44 1.18 -4.82 5.63
N GLY A 45 0.08 -4.79 4.90
CA GLY A 45 -0.98 -3.81 5.16
C GLY A 45 -0.84 -2.51 4.40
N TYR A 46 0.27 -2.32 3.70
CA TYR A 46 0.45 -1.10 2.91
C TYR A 46 -0.24 -1.26 1.55
N VAL A 47 -0.82 -0.17 1.07
CA VAL A 47 -1.45 -0.18 -0.26
C VAL A 47 -0.51 0.44 -1.27
N GLY A 48 -0.95 0.44 -2.53
CA GLY A 48 -0.08 0.91 -3.61
C GLY A 48 0.44 2.32 -3.44
N SER A 49 -0.41 3.24 -3.02
CA SER A 49 0.02 4.62 -2.83
C SER A 49 1.02 4.74 -1.69
N ASP A 50 0.89 3.90 -0.67
CA ASP A 50 1.83 3.90 0.45
C ASP A 50 3.19 3.43 -0.03
N LEU A 51 3.21 2.39 -0.87
CA LEU A 51 4.45 1.83 -1.38
C LEU A 51 5.14 2.81 -2.31
N GLU A 52 4.38 3.53 -3.10
CA GLU A 52 4.93 4.58 -3.93
C GLU A 52 5.57 5.65 -3.04
N GLY A 53 4.89 5.99 -1.95
CA GLY A 53 5.43 6.95 -0.99
C GLY A 53 6.72 6.49 -0.37
N ILE A 54 6.81 5.18 -0.05
CA ILE A 54 8.03 4.63 0.53
C ILE A 54 9.18 4.75 -0.48
N ALA A 55 8.94 4.40 -1.73
CA ALA A 55 9.98 4.49 -2.75
C ALA A 55 10.47 5.93 -2.90
N ARG A 56 9.54 6.87 -2.92
CA ARG A 56 9.89 8.29 -3.06
C ARG A 56 10.63 8.79 -1.83
N GLU A 57 10.14 8.44 -0.66
CA GLU A 57 10.76 8.91 0.57
C GLU A 57 12.13 8.28 0.79
N ALA A 58 12.32 7.05 0.37
CA ALA A 58 13.62 6.40 0.47
C ALA A 58 14.66 7.16 -0.36
N ALA A 59 14.28 7.60 -1.54
CA ALA A 59 15.18 8.38 -2.39
C ALA A 59 15.51 9.72 -1.73
N ILE A 60 14.52 10.34 -1.12
CA ILE A 60 14.73 11.59 -0.40
C ILE A 60 15.68 11.39 0.78
N GLU A 61 15.51 10.28 1.51
CA GLU A 61 16.39 9.99 2.64
C GLU A 61 17.83 9.77 2.20
N ALA A 62 18.01 9.14 1.04
CA ALA A 62 19.34 8.95 0.51
C ALA A 62 20.03 10.30 0.25
N LEU A 63 19.28 11.25 -0.32
CA LEU A 63 19.83 12.56 -0.60
C LEU A 63 20.05 13.38 0.66
N ARG A 64 19.27 13.13 1.69
CA ARG A 64 19.49 13.80 2.98
C ARG A 64 20.77 13.32 3.63
N ASP A 65 21.08 12.03 3.47
CA ASP A 65 22.31 11.47 4.02
C ASP A 65 23.51 12.01 3.26
N ASP A 66 23.38 12.17 1.94
CA ASP A 66 24.51 12.53 1.08
C ASP A 66 23.94 13.17 -0.18
N ASP A 67 24.19 14.45 -0.38
CA ASP A 67 23.70 15.17 -1.55
C ASP A 67 24.18 14.54 -2.83
N ASP A 68 25.30 13.85 -2.79
CA ASP A 68 25.87 13.22 -3.97
C ASP A 68 25.54 11.72 -4.03
N ALA A 69 24.54 11.27 -3.27
CA ALA A 69 24.18 9.88 -3.25
C ALA A 69 23.87 9.38 -4.66
N GLU A 70 24.43 8.24 -5.01
CA GLU A 70 24.20 7.64 -6.32
C GLU A 70 23.28 6.44 -6.24
N GLU A 71 22.91 6.02 -5.04
CA GLU A 71 22.02 4.88 -4.88
C GLU A 71 21.31 4.93 -3.53
N VAL A 72 20.20 4.20 -3.46
CA VAL A 72 19.39 4.14 -2.24
C VAL A 72 19.71 2.83 -1.55
N GLU A 73 19.99 2.91 -0.24
CA GLU A 73 20.34 1.74 0.55
C GLU A 73 19.14 1.25 1.35
N MET A 74 19.24 0.05 1.89
CA MET A 74 18.15 -0.53 2.65
C MET A 74 17.79 0.34 3.86
N LYS A 75 18.76 0.97 4.50
CA LYS A 75 18.46 1.84 5.64
C LYS A 75 17.56 2.99 5.25
N HIS A 76 17.62 3.44 4.01
CA HIS A 76 16.78 4.53 3.55
C HIS A 76 15.32 4.07 3.41
N PHE A 77 15.13 2.83 3.00
CA PHE A 77 13.78 2.27 2.95
C PHE A 77 13.22 2.11 4.36
N ARG A 78 14.04 1.68 5.30
CA ARG A 78 13.57 1.54 6.67
C ARG A 78 13.19 2.88 7.28
N ARG A 79 13.97 3.92 7.00
CA ARG A 79 13.63 5.25 7.48
C ARG A 79 12.36 5.76 6.81
N ALA A 80 12.19 5.47 5.53
CA ALA A 80 10.99 5.89 4.82
C ALA A 80 9.75 5.31 5.46
N MET A 81 9.83 4.08 5.95
CA MET A 81 8.69 3.44 6.58
C MET A 81 8.31 4.09 7.90
N GLU A 82 9.20 4.81 8.51
CA GLU A 82 8.87 5.56 9.72
C GLU A 82 8.03 6.77 9.40
N SER A 83 8.19 7.32 8.20
CA SER A 83 7.44 8.49 7.76
C SER A 83 6.16 8.13 7.03
N VAL A 84 6.17 7.01 6.31
CA VAL A 84 5.03 6.60 5.51
C VAL A 84 4.29 5.50 6.26
N ARG A 85 3.12 5.84 6.78
CA ARG A 85 2.32 4.88 7.53
C ARG A 85 1.29 4.26 6.61
N PRO A 86 0.85 3.04 6.92
CA PRO A 86 -0.16 2.41 6.08
C PRO A 86 -1.45 3.19 6.13
N THR A 87 -2.01 3.43 4.95
CA THR A 87 -3.28 4.14 4.85
C THR A 87 -4.39 3.31 5.45
N ILE A 88 -4.37 1.99 5.23
CA ILE A 88 -5.38 1.11 5.78
C ILE A 88 -4.90 0.63 7.15
N ASN A 89 -5.61 1.01 8.19
CA ASN A 89 -5.29 0.60 9.55
C ASN A 89 -6.42 -0.28 10.07
N ASP A 90 -6.32 -0.69 11.33
CA ASP A 90 -7.29 -1.61 11.91
C ASP A 90 -8.71 -1.04 11.89
N ASP A 91 -8.86 0.25 12.10
CA ASP A 91 -10.18 0.87 12.08
C ASP A 91 -10.79 0.81 10.70
N ILE A 92 -9.98 1.08 9.68
CA ILE A 92 -10.46 1.05 8.30
C ILE A 92 -10.76 -0.36 7.88
N LEU A 93 -9.94 -1.32 8.30
CA LEU A 93 -10.22 -2.72 8.01
C LEU A 93 -11.51 -3.18 8.67
N ALA A 94 -11.76 -2.73 9.89
CA ALA A 94 -13.01 -3.07 10.57
C ALA A 94 -14.20 -2.48 9.82
N TYR A 95 -14.05 -1.29 9.30
CA TYR A 95 -15.09 -0.66 8.52
C TYR A 95 -15.38 -1.46 7.24
N TYR A 96 -14.33 -1.89 6.55
CA TYR A 96 -14.51 -2.70 5.35
C TYR A 96 -15.17 -4.04 5.67
N GLU A 97 -14.82 -4.63 6.80
CA GLU A 97 -15.43 -5.88 7.22
C GLU A 97 -16.92 -5.68 7.47
N ASP A 98 -17.28 -4.59 8.09
CA ASP A 98 -18.65 -4.28 8.39
C ASP A 98 -19.44 -4.09 7.10
N VAL A 99 -18.89 -3.36 6.16
CA VAL A 99 -19.53 -3.14 4.87
C VAL A 99 -19.74 -4.47 4.15
N ARG A 100 -18.73 -5.32 4.18
CA ARG A 100 -18.83 -6.62 3.54
C ARG A 100 -19.91 -7.49 4.15
N GLU A 101 -20.03 -7.42 5.47
CA GLU A 101 -21.07 -8.17 6.16
C GLU A 101 -22.44 -7.69 5.75
N GLN A 102 -22.60 -6.40 5.56
CA GLN A 102 -23.87 -5.87 5.12
C GLN A 102 -24.24 -6.35 3.72
N PHE A 103 -23.24 -6.47 2.86
CA PHE A 103 -23.49 -7.01 1.54
C PHE A 103 -23.95 -8.45 1.63
N LYS A 104 -23.33 -9.23 2.49
CA LYS A 104 -23.68 -10.63 2.62
C LYS A 104 -24.99 -10.85 3.34
N GLY A 105 -25.27 -10.01 4.32
CA GLY A 105 -26.43 -10.22 5.17
C GLY A 105 -27.71 -9.67 4.60
N GLY A 106 -27.89 -9.77 3.32
CA GLY A 106 -29.10 -9.27 2.73
C GLY A 106 -29.03 -7.81 2.42
N GLY A 107 -27.86 -7.27 2.55
CA GLY A 107 -27.67 -5.89 2.30
C GLY A 107 -27.90 -5.48 0.86
N GLY A 108 -27.98 -6.44 -0.01
CA GLY A 108 -28.24 -6.13 -1.40
C GLY A 108 -29.46 -5.29 -1.58
N GLU A 109 -30.45 -5.56 -0.81
CA GLU A 109 -31.67 -4.83 -0.89
C GLU A 109 -31.49 -3.41 -0.38
N SER A 110 -30.85 -3.28 0.74
CA SER A 110 -30.56 -2.00 1.30
C SER A 110 -29.75 -1.17 0.35
N LEU A 111 -28.81 -1.80 -0.29
CA LEU A 111 -27.98 -1.12 -1.23
C LEU A 111 -28.74 -0.60 -2.41
N ARG A 112 -29.73 -1.32 -2.85
CA ARG A 112 -30.55 -0.86 -3.94
C ARG A 112 -31.28 0.40 -3.55
N ASP A 113 -31.78 0.45 -2.35
CA ASP A 113 -32.51 1.61 -1.89
C ASP A 113 -31.63 2.84 -1.87
N THR A 114 -30.44 2.68 -1.43
CA THR A 114 -29.54 3.80 -1.32
C THR A 114 -28.53 3.82 -2.42
N GLY A 115 -28.60 2.83 -3.26
CA GLY A 115 -27.57 2.63 -4.23
C GLY A 115 -27.25 3.82 -5.03
N GLY A 116 -28.25 4.50 -5.44
CA GLY A 116 -28.03 5.65 -6.22
C GLY A 116 -27.21 6.67 -5.48
N ARG A 117 -27.47 6.78 -4.21
CA ARG A 117 -26.76 7.73 -3.47
C ARG A 117 -25.39 7.36 -3.24
N ILE A 118 -25.26 6.16 -2.90
CA ILE A 118 -24.02 5.75 -2.61
C ILE A 118 -23.21 5.84 -3.68
N GLY A 119 -23.51 5.48 -4.51
CA GLY A 119 -22.76 5.36 -5.43
C GLY A 119 -21.87 6.17 -5.49
N PHE A 120 -21.94 6.67 -4.96
CA PHE A 120 -21.15 7.27 -4.99
C PHE A 120 -21.00 7.66 -5.97
N GLN A 121 -21.73 7.51 -6.28
CA GLN A 121 -21.92 7.86 -7.12
C GLN A 121 -21.47 8.66 -7.61
#